data_9686cf7a92bed4203e624123d44c7ff1
#
_entry.id   9686cf7a92bed4203e624123d44c7ff1
#
_cell.length_a   1.000
_cell.length_b   1.000
_cell.length_c   1.000
_cell.angle_alpha   90.00
_cell.angle_beta   90.00
_cell.angle_gamma   90.00
#
_symmetry.space_group_name_H-M   'P 1'
#
loop_
_entity.id
_entity.type
_entity.pdbx_description
1 polymer ?
#
loop_
_entity_poly.entity_id
_entity_poly.type
_entity_poly.pdbx_seq_one_letter_code
_entity_poly.pdbx_strand_id
1 'polypeptide(L)'
;MIFDAHSDLLYDVTRCRLLGEHQVLERHHLDRLRRGGVEGLVLAVWASSPRETFWKDTPWGEPEAYLGRTHQMLSCARAELAECPQVRLVLTGEEAAAARAAGQLYAFLAVEGMAAIGGDTRGIDWYHSQGARLGMLTWNETNALAAGAGGDPRAGLTEAGRRAVRRMEELGMVVDVSHLNDGGFWEVLDLARGPVIASHSNCRALCDVPRNLTDDQLRAIRDTGGVVGINVFHGFVHKEPRLQTARTLALHAAHMAEVMGVEHVGCGFDFCEFMGPGNEGAEGLESAAHIQNLFYWLEQLGMSRQERELIARDNFLRVLA
;
A
#
# COMPACT_ATOMS: atom_id res chain seq x y z
N MET A 1 1.88 -14.06 -12.62
CA MET A 1 1.56 -12.62 -12.81
C MET A 1 1.16 -12.07 -11.47
N ILE A 2 1.66 -10.91 -11.08
CA ILE A 2 1.57 -10.33 -9.74
C ILE A 2 0.81 -9.01 -9.79
N PHE A 3 -0.09 -8.80 -8.84
CA PHE A 3 -0.64 -7.50 -8.49
C PHE A 3 -0.07 -7.07 -7.15
N ASP A 4 0.61 -5.91 -7.11
CA ASP A 4 1.19 -5.34 -5.89
C ASP A 4 0.27 -4.23 -5.36
N ALA A 5 -0.34 -4.46 -4.21
CA ALA A 5 -1.35 -3.55 -3.64
C ALA A 5 -0.76 -2.29 -2.99
N HIS A 6 0.57 -2.16 -2.93
CA HIS A 6 1.21 -0.95 -2.42
C HIS A 6 2.61 -0.72 -2.98
N SER A 7 2.84 0.48 -3.51
CA SER A 7 4.14 0.87 -4.05
C SER A 7 4.38 2.38 -3.97
N ASP A 8 5.49 2.77 -3.33
CA ASP A 8 5.94 4.16 -3.17
C ASP A 8 6.74 4.70 -4.36
N LEU A 9 6.61 4.11 -5.54
CA LEU A 9 7.35 4.56 -6.73
C LEU A 9 7.14 6.03 -7.06
N LEU A 10 5.97 6.61 -6.71
CA LEU A 10 5.71 8.03 -6.93
C LEU A 10 6.59 8.94 -6.09
N TYR A 11 7.11 8.46 -4.96
CA TYR A 11 8.13 9.18 -4.20
C TYR A 11 9.40 9.35 -5.04
N ASP A 12 9.94 8.26 -5.59
CA ASP A 12 11.16 8.31 -6.40
C ASP A 12 10.95 9.08 -7.72
N VAL A 13 9.80 8.86 -8.37
CA VAL A 13 9.39 9.65 -9.55
C VAL A 13 9.43 11.14 -9.22
N THR A 14 8.83 11.56 -8.10
CA THR A 14 8.79 12.97 -7.71
C THR A 14 10.20 13.50 -7.45
N ARG A 15 11.00 12.78 -6.68
CA ARG A 15 12.37 13.15 -6.34
C ARG A 15 13.23 13.32 -7.60
N CYS A 16 13.23 12.35 -8.49
CA CYS A 16 14.04 12.37 -9.70
C CYS A 16 13.57 13.46 -10.68
N ARG A 17 12.26 13.64 -10.86
CA ARG A 17 11.72 14.70 -11.76
C ARG A 17 12.04 16.10 -11.25
N LEU A 18 12.01 16.34 -9.96
CA LEU A 18 12.42 17.63 -9.38
C LEU A 18 13.93 17.89 -9.53
N LEU A 19 14.73 16.85 -9.72
CA LEU A 19 16.15 16.94 -10.07
C LEU A 19 16.37 17.05 -11.59
N GLY A 20 15.31 17.12 -12.40
CA GLY A 20 15.38 17.29 -13.86
C GLY A 20 15.43 15.96 -14.64
N GLU A 21 15.21 14.82 -13.99
CA GLU A 21 15.12 13.54 -14.69
C GLU A 21 13.74 13.35 -15.32
N HIS A 22 13.67 12.51 -16.34
CA HIS A 22 12.47 12.13 -17.09
C HIS A 22 12.43 10.63 -17.31
N GLN A 23 11.24 10.08 -17.56
CA GLN A 23 11.04 8.64 -17.83
C GLN A 23 11.58 7.77 -16.68
N VAL A 24 11.36 8.21 -15.44
CA VAL A 24 11.89 7.59 -14.21
C VAL A 24 11.37 6.15 -14.05
N LEU A 25 10.06 5.94 -14.29
CA LEU A 25 9.47 4.59 -14.24
C LEU A 25 10.16 3.66 -15.23
N GLU A 26 10.35 4.09 -16.48
CA GLU A 26 10.98 3.27 -17.50
C GLU A 26 12.44 2.97 -17.19
N ARG A 27 13.21 3.99 -16.78
CA ARG A 27 14.65 3.88 -16.58
C ARG A 27 15.05 3.19 -15.27
N HIS A 28 14.27 3.36 -14.22
CA HIS A 28 14.65 2.91 -12.88
C HIS A 28 13.81 1.75 -12.34
N HIS A 29 12.56 1.58 -12.82
CA HIS A 29 11.61 0.68 -12.15
C HIS A 29 11.07 -0.46 -13.03
N LEU A 30 10.74 -0.21 -14.32
CA LEU A 30 10.04 -1.19 -15.14
C LEU A 30 10.77 -2.52 -15.31
N ASP A 31 12.11 -2.52 -15.43
CA ASP A 31 12.87 -3.76 -15.58
C ASP A 31 12.68 -4.68 -14.36
N ARG A 32 12.83 -4.13 -13.14
CA ARG A 32 12.67 -4.92 -11.91
C ARG A 32 11.22 -5.38 -11.68
N LEU A 33 10.23 -4.57 -12.02
CA LEU A 33 8.82 -4.96 -11.96
C LEU A 33 8.53 -6.12 -12.92
N ARG A 34 9.00 -6.02 -14.17
CA ARG A 34 8.84 -7.08 -15.17
C ARG A 34 9.55 -8.38 -14.77
N ARG A 35 10.77 -8.29 -14.25
CA ARG A 35 11.52 -9.45 -13.74
C ARG A 35 10.81 -10.14 -12.60
N GLY A 36 10.16 -9.39 -11.70
CA GLY A 36 9.31 -9.92 -10.63
C GLY A 36 8.00 -10.52 -11.12
N GLY A 37 7.59 -10.23 -12.35
CA GLY A 37 6.33 -10.68 -12.94
C GLY A 37 5.14 -9.79 -12.57
N VAL A 38 5.39 -8.51 -12.18
CA VAL A 38 4.34 -7.55 -11.86
C VAL A 38 3.61 -7.14 -13.15
N GLU A 39 2.30 -7.30 -13.15
CA GLU A 39 1.41 -6.86 -14.24
C GLU A 39 0.53 -5.67 -13.83
N GLY A 40 0.34 -5.48 -12.52
CA GLY A 40 -0.43 -4.39 -11.97
C GLY A 40 0.03 -4.00 -10.59
N LEU A 41 -0.20 -2.76 -10.20
CA LEU A 41 0.17 -2.25 -8.87
C LEU A 41 -0.73 -1.10 -8.43
N VAL A 42 -0.61 -0.76 -7.15
CA VAL A 42 -1.16 0.48 -6.58
C VAL A 42 -0.01 1.46 -6.37
N LEU A 43 -0.10 2.61 -7.01
CA LEU A 43 0.84 3.73 -6.82
C LEU A 43 0.35 4.60 -5.67
N ALA A 44 1.12 4.70 -4.60
CA ALA A 44 0.80 5.49 -3.43
C ALA A 44 1.22 6.96 -3.61
N VAL A 45 0.30 7.88 -3.33
CA VAL A 45 0.59 9.29 -3.10
C VAL A 45 0.90 9.44 -1.63
N TRP A 46 2.18 9.33 -1.30
CA TRP A 46 2.70 9.42 0.05
C TRP A 46 3.48 10.73 0.25
N ALA A 47 2.88 11.69 0.94
CA ALA A 47 3.47 13.01 1.16
C ALA A 47 3.80 13.31 2.63
N SER A 48 3.75 12.31 3.49
CA SER A 48 3.70 12.50 4.95
C SER A 48 5.02 12.30 5.69
N SER A 49 6.14 11.97 5.01
CA SER A 49 7.38 11.68 5.71
C SER A 49 8.11 12.92 6.22
N PRO A 50 8.35 13.04 7.54
CA PRO A 50 9.17 14.11 8.10
C PRO A 50 10.70 13.86 7.93
N ARG A 51 11.11 12.66 7.51
CA ARG A 51 12.52 12.26 7.45
C ARG A 51 13.19 12.56 6.11
N GLU A 52 12.41 12.98 5.13
CA GLU A 52 12.89 13.17 3.78
C GLU A 52 13.75 14.40 3.65
N THR A 53 15.03 14.20 3.36
CA THR A 53 15.98 15.29 3.12
C THR A 53 15.59 16.18 1.96
N PHE A 54 14.80 15.63 1.05
CA PHE A 54 14.28 16.32 -0.11
C PHE A 54 13.24 17.40 0.25
N TRP A 55 12.56 17.25 1.38
CA TRP A 55 11.57 18.19 1.91
C TRP A 55 12.09 19.08 3.04
N LYS A 56 13.43 19.23 3.17
CA LYS A 56 14.08 19.92 4.29
C LYS A 56 13.54 21.30 4.60
N ASP A 57 13.19 22.04 3.56
CA ASP A 57 12.75 23.42 3.68
C ASP A 57 11.23 23.55 3.88
N THR A 58 10.53 22.44 4.06
CA THR A 58 9.09 22.42 4.28
C THR A 58 8.78 22.28 5.77
N PRO A 59 7.86 23.07 6.33
CA PRO A 59 7.41 22.88 7.72
C PRO A 59 6.65 21.56 7.82
N TRP A 60 7.21 20.63 8.60
CA TRP A 60 6.63 19.32 8.81
C TRP A 60 5.46 19.39 9.79
N GLY A 61 4.43 18.59 9.54
CA GLY A 61 3.25 18.50 10.39
C GLY A 61 2.14 19.52 10.07
N GLU A 62 2.40 20.50 9.24
CA GLU A 62 1.38 21.48 8.85
C GLU A 62 0.59 20.99 7.62
N PRO A 63 -0.76 21.10 7.61
CA PRO A 63 -1.58 20.63 6.48
C PRO A 63 -1.21 21.27 5.13
N GLU A 64 -0.83 22.53 5.12
CA GLU A 64 -0.42 23.26 3.90
C GLU A 64 0.85 22.65 3.28
N ALA A 65 1.81 22.23 4.12
CA ALA A 65 3.02 21.57 3.64
C ALA A 65 2.70 20.21 3.01
N TYR A 66 1.87 19.42 3.65
CA TYR A 66 1.40 18.15 3.09
C TYR A 66 0.63 18.35 1.80
N LEU A 67 -0.25 19.36 1.74
CA LEU A 67 -1.04 19.66 0.55
C LEU A 67 -0.14 20.05 -0.63
N GLY A 68 0.84 20.92 -0.41
CA GLY A 68 1.80 21.32 -1.44
C GLY A 68 2.58 20.12 -1.99
N ARG A 69 3.06 19.24 -1.13
CA ARG A 69 3.77 18.01 -1.53
C ARG A 69 2.87 17.05 -2.30
N THR A 70 1.63 16.88 -1.84
CA THR A 70 0.64 16.04 -2.51
C THR A 70 0.36 16.53 -3.94
N HIS A 71 0.17 17.83 -4.12
CA HIS A 71 0.00 18.44 -5.45
C HIS A 71 1.23 18.22 -6.33
N GLN A 72 2.43 18.39 -5.79
CA GLN A 72 3.68 18.20 -6.50
C GLN A 72 3.85 16.75 -6.95
N MET A 73 3.60 15.78 -6.04
CA MET A 73 3.68 14.35 -6.34
C MET A 73 2.68 13.96 -7.44
N LEU A 74 1.43 14.38 -7.34
CA LEU A 74 0.42 14.13 -8.38
C LEU A 74 0.77 14.77 -9.73
N SER A 75 1.37 15.97 -9.70
CA SER A 75 1.83 16.64 -10.92
C SER A 75 2.96 15.86 -11.60
N CYS A 76 3.95 15.42 -10.82
CA CYS A 76 5.05 14.59 -11.32
C CYS A 76 4.55 13.23 -11.82
N ALA A 77 3.61 12.60 -11.10
CA ALA A 77 3.01 11.34 -11.51
C ALA A 77 2.31 11.44 -12.88
N ARG A 78 1.52 12.49 -13.10
CA ARG A 78 0.85 12.72 -14.40
C ARG A 78 1.84 12.93 -15.53
N ALA A 79 2.86 13.75 -15.32
CA ALA A 79 3.90 13.99 -16.32
C ALA A 79 4.66 12.70 -16.64
N GLU A 80 4.98 11.91 -15.62
CA GLU A 80 5.67 10.62 -15.77
C GLU A 80 4.85 9.61 -16.57
N LEU A 81 3.57 9.44 -16.20
CA LEU A 81 2.67 8.50 -16.88
C LEU A 81 2.41 8.91 -18.34
N ALA A 82 2.41 10.20 -18.67
CA ALA A 82 2.32 10.68 -20.04
C ALA A 82 3.57 10.33 -20.87
N GLU A 83 4.73 10.22 -20.22
CA GLU A 83 6.02 9.87 -20.86
C GLU A 83 6.29 8.36 -20.88
N CYS A 84 5.53 7.55 -20.11
CA CYS A 84 5.71 6.10 -19.96
C CYS A 84 4.48 5.31 -20.45
N PRO A 85 4.30 5.12 -21.76
CA PRO A 85 3.12 4.42 -22.30
C PRO A 85 3.03 2.95 -21.92
N GLN A 86 4.07 2.39 -21.32
CA GLN A 86 4.08 1.01 -20.81
C GLN A 86 3.29 0.86 -19.50
N VAL A 87 2.99 1.98 -18.80
CA VAL A 87 2.19 2.01 -17.55
C VAL A 87 0.92 2.80 -17.80
N ARG A 88 -0.23 2.21 -17.49
CA ARG A 88 -1.53 2.85 -17.65
C ARG A 88 -2.21 3.03 -16.28
N LEU A 89 -2.52 4.28 -15.93
CA LEU A 89 -3.41 4.56 -14.79
C LEU A 89 -4.82 4.09 -15.14
N VAL A 90 -5.44 3.34 -14.22
CA VAL A 90 -6.77 2.76 -14.38
C VAL A 90 -7.67 3.11 -13.20
N LEU A 91 -8.97 3.21 -13.46
CA LEU A 91 -9.97 3.57 -12.47
C LEU A 91 -10.91 2.41 -12.15
N THR A 92 -10.96 1.39 -13.01
CA THR A 92 -11.85 0.23 -12.90
C THR A 92 -11.13 -1.06 -13.28
N GLY A 93 -11.71 -2.20 -12.88
CA GLY A 93 -11.23 -3.52 -13.29
C GLY A 93 -11.32 -3.76 -14.80
N GLU A 94 -12.33 -3.19 -15.49
CA GLU A 94 -12.41 -3.27 -16.95
C GLU A 94 -11.23 -2.57 -17.63
N GLU A 95 -10.86 -1.39 -17.13
CA GLU A 95 -9.69 -0.67 -17.63
C GLU A 95 -8.38 -1.42 -17.33
N ALA A 96 -8.28 -2.05 -16.15
CA ALA A 96 -7.14 -2.90 -15.81
C ALA A 96 -7.04 -4.12 -16.75
N ALA A 97 -8.16 -4.79 -17.03
CA ALA A 97 -8.21 -5.90 -17.96
C ALA A 97 -7.84 -5.46 -19.40
N ALA A 98 -8.29 -4.28 -19.84
CA ALA A 98 -7.95 -3.73 -21.14
C ALA A 98 -6.45 -3.36 -21.24
N ALA A 99 -5.87 -2.74 -20.21
CA ALA A 99 -4.45 -2.43 -20.15
C ALA A 99 -3.59 -3.70 -20.22
N ARG A 100 -3.97 -4.71 -19.43
CA ARG A 100 -3.33 -6.04 -19.43
C ARG A 100 -3.38 -6.69 -20.82
N ALA A 101 -4.54 -6.69 -21.47
CA ALA A 101 -4.70 -7.22 -22.82
C ALA A 101 -3.83 -6.50 -23.86
N ALA A 102 -3.55 -5.21 -23.64
CA ALA A 102 -2.64 -4.41 -24.44
C ALA A 102 -1.14 -4.61 -24.09
N GLY A 103 -0.82 -5.47 -23.12
CA GLY A 103 0.56 -5.70 -22.66
C GLY A 103 1.14 -4.56 -21.82
N GLN A 104 0.29 -3.68 -21.32
CA GLN A 104 0.69 -2.58 -20.42
C GLN A 104 0.61 -3.05 -18.96
N LEU A 105 1.48 -2.52 -18.12
CA LEU A 105 1.33 -2.57 -16.68
C LEU A 105 0.21 -1.60 -16.29
N TYR A 106 -0.76 -2.04 -15.51
CA TYR A 106 -1.84 -1.17 -15.02
C TYR A 106 -1.59 -0.71 -13.59
N ALA A 107 -1.99 0.52 -13.28
CA ALA A 107 -1.80 1.10 -11.95
C ALA A 107 -3.09 1.74 -11.45
N PHE A 108 -3.51 1.37 -10.23
CA PHE A 108 -4.47 2.15 -9.45
C PHE A 108 -3.72 3.22 -8.66
N LEU A 109 -4.43 4.28 -8.26
CA LEU A 109 -3.87 5.33 -7.40
C LEU A 109 -4.43 5.20 -5.99
N ALA A 110 -3.56 5.24 -4.98
CA ALA A 110 -3.91 5.35 -3.57
C ALA A 110 -3.41 6.65 -2.95
N VAL A 111 -4.01 7.02 -1.82
CA VAL A 111 -3.48 8.07 -0.94
C VAL A 111 -3.02 7.43 0.36
N GLU A 112 -1.74 7.56 0.67
CA GLU A 112 -1.15 7.06 1.91
C GLU A 112 -0.92 8.22 2.89
N GLY A 113 -1.81 8.29 3.87
CA GLY A 113 -1.84 9.39 4.81
C GLY A 113 -2.52 10.65 4.26
N MET A 114 -3.67 10.99 4.82
CA MET A 114 -4.49 12.12 4.37
C MET A 114 -4.28 13.38 5.23
N ALA A 115 -3.09 13.57 5.80
CA ALA A 115 -2.78 14.77 6.60
C ALA A 115 -3.02 16.07 5.81
N ALA A 116 -2.83 16.04 4.48
CA ALA A 116 -2.98 17.19 3.61
C ALA A 116 -4.38 17.83 3.59
N ILE A 117 -5.43 17.08 3.94
CA ILE A 117 -6.80 17.64 3.97
C ILE A 117 -7.16 18.26 5.32
N GLY A 118 -6.30 18.19 6.34
CA GLY A 118 -6.61 18.66 7.68
C GLY A 118 -7.86 17.97 8.23
N GLY A 119 -8.92 18.66 8.55
CA GLY A 119 -10.23 18.08 8.93
C GLY A 119 -11.30 18.28 7.86
N ASP A 120 -10.95 18.78 6.70
CA ASP A 120 -11.90 19.08 5.61
C ASP A 120 -12.09 17.88 4.68
N THR A 121 -13.18 17.14 4.91
CA THR A 121 -13.48 15.92 4.14
C THR A 121 -13.80 16.17 2.66
N ARG A 122 -13.98 17.41 2.20
CA ARG A 122 -14.06 17.74 0.77
C ARG A 122 -12.76 17.41 0.03
N GLY A 123 -11.64 17.30 0.77
CA GLY A 123 -10.38 16.78 0.23
C GLY A 123 -10.47 15.34 -0.28
N ILE A 124 -11.40 14.51 0.23
CA ILE A 124 -11.65 13.15 -0.28
C ILE A 124 -12.21 13.22 -1.69
N ASP A 125 -13.17 14.11 -1.95
CA ASP A 125 -13.71 14.34 -3.32
C ASP A 125 -12.62 14.77 -4.28
N TRP A 126 -11.70 15.61 -3.81
CA TRP A 126 -10.56 16.03 -4.62
C TRP A 126 -9.64 14.85 -4.94
N TYR A 127 -9.23 14.03 -3.96
CA TYR A 127 -8.42 12.84 -4.22
C TYR A 127 -9.10 11.88 -5.20
N HIS A 128 -10.39 11.61 -5.01
CA HIS A 128 -11.16 10.79 -5.94
C HIS A 128 -11.15 11.38 -7.36
N SER A 129 -11.32 12.70 -7.51
CA SER A 129 -11.26 13.38 -8.81
C SER A 129 -9.88 13.31 -9.47
N GLN A 130 -8.81 13.13 -8.68
CA GLN A 130 -7.46 12.89 -9.17
C GLN A 130 -7.23 11.44 -9.63
N GLY A 131 -8.19 10.56 -9.43
CA GLY A 131 -8.13 9.15 -9.81
C GLY A 131 -7.85 8.19 -8.65
N ALA A 132 -7.75 8.66 -7.41
CA ALA A 132 -7.56 7.77 -6.26
C ALA A 132 -8.77 6.83 -6.08
N ARG A 133 -8.49 5.56 -5.82
CA ARG A 133 -9.49 4.51 -5.58
C ARG A 133 -9.33 3.83 -4.23
N LEU A 134 -8.22 4.08 -3.55
CA LEU A 134 -7.92 3.58 -2.20
C LEU A 134 -7.43 4.75 -1.35
N GLY A 135 -7.56 4.63 -0.03
CA GLY A 135 -7.01 5.62 0.86
C GLY A 135 -6.80 5.14 2.27
N MET A 136 -5.69 5.61 2.86
CA MET A 136 -5.30 5.44 4.25
C MET A 136 -5.46 6.79 4.97
N LEU A 137 -6.15 6.81 6.11
CA LEU A 137 -6.35 8.06 6.86
C LEU A 137 -5.05 8.64 7.40
N THR A 138 -4.12 7.77 7.77
CA THR A 138 -2.81 8.14 8.35
C THR A 138 -1.68 7.40 7.63
N TRP A 139 -0.49 7.95 7.69
CA TRP A 139 0.75 7.18 7.75
C TRP A 139 1.02 6.84 9.22
N ASN A 140 2.26 6.87 9.71
CA ASN A 140 2.56 6.52 11.11
C ASN A 140 2.27 7.65 12.13
N GLU A 141 2.05 8.88 11.66
CA GLU A 141 1.75 10.05 12.49
C GLU A 141 0.29 10.10 12.96
N THR A 142 0.04 10.93 13.97
CA THR A 142 -1.31 11.36 14.32
C THR A 142 -1.64 12.63 13.53
N ASN A 143 -2.78 12.65 12.85
CA ASN A 143 -3.26 13.80 12.09
C ASN A 143 -4.69 14.20 12.50
N ALA A 144 -5.33 15.10 11.75
CA ALA A 144 -6.68 15.58 12.06
C ALA A 144 -7.78 14.51 11.91
N LEU A 145 -7.50 13.36 11.30
CA LEU A 145 -8.47 12.28 11.04
C LEU A 145 -8.37 11.15 12.06
N ALA A 146 -7.14 10.73 12.37
CA ALA A 146 -6.87 9.56 13.21
C ALA A 146 -5.44 9.58 13.77
N ALA A 147 -5.14 8.64 14.65
CA ALA A 147 -3.78 8.30 15.04
C ALA A 147 -3.25 7.14 14.20
N GLY A 148 -2.02 7.31 13.66
CA GLY A 148 -1.30 6.23 13.01
C GLY A 148 -0.62 5.29 14.02
N ALA A 149 0.07 4.27 13.53
CA ALA A 149 0.73 3.24 14.33
C ALA A 149 1.82 3.77 15.29
N GLY A 150 2.32 4.98 15.06
CA GLY A 150 3.24 5.69 15.97
C GLY A 150 2.54 6.52 17.05
N GLY A 151 1.20 6.61 17.04
CA GLY A 151 0.39 7.38 17.98
C GLY A 151 -0.09 6.56 19.18
N ASP A 152 -1.04 7.10 19.97
CA ASP A 152 -1.67 6.35 21.07
C ASP A 152 -2.48 5.18 20.50
N PRO A 153 -2.15 3.92 20.83
CA PRO A 153 -2.83 2.75 20.27
C PRO A 153 -4.32 2.66 20.62
N ARG A 154 -4.78 3.41 21.64
CA ARG A 154 -6.18 3.42 22.10
C ARG A 154 -6.99 4.57 21.51
N ALA A 155 -6.34 5.52 20.84
CA ALA A 155 -7.04 6.64 20.23
C ALA A 155 -7.92 6.14 19.09
N GLY A 156 -9.19 6.51 19.07
CA GLY A 156 -10.10 6.25 17.97
C GLY A 156 -9.99 7.28 16.85
N LEU A 157 -10.91 7.20 15.91
CA LEU A 157 -11.07 8.19 14.86
C LEU A 157 -11.56 9.53 15.45
N THR A 158 -11.11 10.62 14.88
CA THR A 158 -11.76 11.91 15.13
C THR A 158 -13.13 11.95 14.44
N GLU A 159 -13.94 12.97 14.75
CA GLU A 159 -15.21 13.15 14.02
C GLU A 159 -14.96 13.41 12.51
N ALA A 160 -13.86 14.08 12.17
CA ALA A 160 -13.45 14.26 10.78
C ALA A 160 -13.03 12.91 10.14
N GLY A 161 -12.33 12.05 10.88
CA GLY A 161 -11.97 10.70 10.44
C GLY A 161 -13.18 9.85 10.12
N ARG A 162 -14.20 9.84 11.01
CA ARG A 162 -15.45 9.12 10.76
C ARG A 162 -16.18 9.61 9.51
N ARG A 163 -16.21 10.93 9.31
CA ARG A 163 -16.77 11.49 8.06
C ARG A 163 -15.95 11.12 6.84
N ALA A 164 -14.62 11.08 6.96
CA ALA A 164 -13.74 10.70 5.86
C ALA A 164 -13.99 9.26 5.41
N VAL A 165 -14.07 8.29 6.35
CA VAL A 165 -14.41 6.89 6.04
C VAL A 165 -15.72 6.79 5.28
N ARG A 166 -16.79 7.42 5.80
CA ARG A 166 -18.10 7.41 5.12
C ARG A 166 -18.03 8.02 3.72
N ARG A 167 -17.29 9.14 3.58
CA ARG A 167 -17.17 9.80 2.28
C ARG A 167 -16.39 8.97 1.27
N MET A 168 -15.34 8.27 1.70
CA MET A 168 -14.62 7.32 0.84
C MET A 168 -15.57 6.24 0.32
N GLU A 169 -16.36 5.62 1.18
CA GLU A 169 -17.32 4.58 0.77
C GLU A 169 -18.39 5.13 -0.18
N GLU A 170 -18.95 6.32 0.08
CA GLU A 170 -19.92 6.99 -0.81
C GLU A 170 -19.37 7.22 -2.22
N LEU A 171 -18.07 7.42 -2.35
CA LEU A 171 -17.36 7.61 -3.62
C LEU A 171 -16.87 6.28 -4.24
N GLY A 172 -17.10 5.15 -3.57
CA GLY A 172 -16.57 3.85 -4.02
C GLY A 172 -15.05 3.72 -3.86
N MET A 173 -14.44 4.52 -2.98
CA MET A 173 -13.02 4.35 -2.62
C MET A 173 -12.90 3.27 -1.55
N VAL A 174 -11.93 2.37 -1.71
CA VAL A 174 -11.63 1.32 -0.73
C VAL A 174 -10.89 1.93 0.47
N VAL A 175 -11.37 1.63 1.69
CA VAL A 175 -10.71 2.05 2.93
C VAL A 175 -9.60 1.07 3.25
N ASP A 176 -8.39 1.61 3.41
CA ASP A 176 -7.18 0.87 3.75
C ASP A 176 -6.76 1.22 5.18
N VAL A 177 -6.67 0.21 6.04
CA VAL A 177 -6.30 0.37 7.45
C VAL A 177 -4.81 0.14 7.74
N SER A 178 -3.99 -0.06 6.70
CA SER A 178 -2.53 -0.02 6.87
C SER A 178 -2.13 1.29 7.52
N HIS A 179 -1.14 1.26 8.40
CA HIS A 179 -0.67 2.38 9.22
C HIS A 179 -1.60 2.88 10.33
N LEU A 180 -2.86 2.46 10.37
CA LEU A 180 -3.77 2.91 11.41
C LEU A 180 -3.41 2.25 12.77
N ASN A 181 -3.60 2.97 13.88
CA ASN A 181 -3.47 2.41 15.21
C ASN A 181 -4.62 1.44 15.53
N ASP A 182 -4.49 0.66 16.61
CA ASP A 182 -5.49 -0.37 16.96
C ASP A 182 -6.87 0.23 17.25
N GLY A 183 -6.96 1.36 17.95
CA GLY A 183 -8.23 2.01 18.25
C GLY A 183 -8.96 2.50 17.01
N GLY A 184 -8.25 3.17 16.11
CA GLY A 184 -8.78 3.63 14.82
C GLY A 184 -9.18 2.46 13.91
N PHE A 185 -8.39 1.38 13.92
CA PHE A 185 -8.69 0.15 13.19
C PHE A 185 -10.10 -0.36 13.52
N TRP A 186 -10.39 -0.60 14.81
CA TRP A 186 -11.70 -1.13 15.21
C TRP A 186 -12.85 -0.19 14.89
N GLU A 187 -12.67 1.13 15.06
CA GLU A 187 -13.70 2.09 14.68
C GLU A 187 -13.96 2.13 13.16
N VAL A 188 -12.92 1.93 12.31
CA VAL A 188 -13.13 1.79 10.85
C VAL A 188 -13.97 0.54 10.57
N LEU A 189 -13.65 -0.60 11.18
CA LEU A 189 -14.39 -1.85 10.96
C LEU A 189 -15.86 -1.73 11.42
N ASP A 190 -16.12 -1.02 12.51
CA ASP A 190 -17.49 -0.75 12.99
C ASP A 190 -18.30 0.18 12.06
N LEU A 191 -17.62 1.06 11.32
CA LEU A 191 -18.24 2.05 10.44
C LEU A 191 -18.42 1.52 9.01
N ALA A 192 -17.48 0.70 8.55
CA ALA A 192 -17.40 0.25 7.17
C ALA A 192 -18.61 -0.62 6.77
N ARG A 193 -19.07 -0.42 5.55
CA ARG A 193 -20.19 -1.18 4.93
C ARG A 193 -19.70 -2.05 3.78
N GLY A 194 -18.57 -1.73 3.21
CA GLY A 194 -17.87 -2.45 2.17
C GLY A 194 -16.61 -3.15 2.65
N PRO A 195 -15.89 -3.83 1.75
CA PRO A 195 -14.64 -4.46 2.08
C PRO A 195 -13.60 -3.44 2.59
N VAL A 196 -12.97 -3.75 3.73
CA VAL A 196 -11.81 -3.02 4.27
C VAL A 196 -10.57 -3.83 3.96
N ILE A 197 -9.50 -3.16 3.54
CA ILE A 197 -8.22 -3.82 3.28
C ILE A 197 -7.13 -3.33 4.23
N ALA A 198 -6.08 -4.14 4.35
CA ALA A 198 -4.76 -3.67 4.76
C ALA A 198 -3.80 -3.98 3.61
N SER A 199 -3.50 -2.97 2.78
CA SER A 199 -2.74 -3.20 1.55
C SER A 199 -1.36 -3.78 1.81
N HIS A 200 -0.70 -3.43 2.95
CA HIS A 200 0.67 -3.82 3.29
C HIS A 200 0.89 -3.98 4.80
N SER A 201 0.50 -5.13 5.36
CA SER A 201 0.66 -5.47 6.79
C SER A 201 0.93 -6.95 7.00
N ASN A 202 1.75 -7.29 8.02
CA ASN A 202 2.06 -8.67 8.35
C ASN A 202 1.31 -9.13 9.63
N CYS A 203 1.72 -10.27 10.25
CA CYS A 203 1.08 -10.85 11.41
C CYS A 203 1.83 -10.52 12.71
N ARG A 204 1.16 -10.02 13.73
CA ARG A 204 1.74 -9.84 15.08
C ARG A 204 2.15 -11.16 15.72
N ALA A 205 1.48 -12.24 15.40
CA ALA A 205 1.83 -13.57 15.89
C ALA A 205 3.28 -13.98 15.57
N LEU A 206 3.82 -13.52 14.43
CA LEU A 206 5.20 -13.82 14.00
C LEU A 206 6.16 -12.67 14.29
N CYS A 207 5.70 -11.43 14.19
CA CYS A 207 6.48 -10.24 14.47
C CYS A 207 5.61 -9.20 15.17
N ASP A 208 5.68 -9.13 16.49
CA ASP A 208 4.87 -8.25 17.32
C ASP A 208 5.40 -6.80 17.26
N VAL A 209 4.90 -6.08 16.26
CA VAL A 209 5.11 -4.64 16.04
C VAL A 209 3.78 -3.95 15.70
N PRO A 210 3.60 -2.66 16.01
CA PRO A 210 2.31 -1.97 15.81
C PRO A 210 1.81 -1.96 14.36
N ARG A 211 2.70 -2.07 13.37
CA ARG A 211 2.36 -2.10 11.94
C ARG A 211 1.76 -3.42 11.47
N ASN A 212 1.95 -4.48 12.25
CA ASN A 212 1.40 -5.80 11.96
C ASN A 212 0.03 -5.99 12.63
N LEU A 213 -0.78 -6.91 12.09
CA LEU A 213 -2.13 -7.18 12.52
C LEU A 213 -2.20 -8.38 13.49
N THR A 214 -3.05 -8.29 14.49
CA THR A 214 -3.42 -9.43 15.33
C THR A 214 -4.31 -10.40 14.57
N ASP A 215 -4.42 -11.64 15.04
CA ASP A 215 -5.33 -12.64 14.45
C ASP A 215 -6.79 -12.18 14.46
N ASP A 216 -7.22 -11.44 15.50
CA ASP A 216 -8.58 -10.90 15.56
C ASP A 216 -8.78 -9.79 14.52
N GLN A 217 -7.78 -8.95 14.27
CA GLN A 217 -7.82 -7.95 13.19
C GLN A 217 -7.86 -8.62 11.81
N LEU A 218 -7.08 -9.69 11.60
CA LEU A 218 -7.13 -10.49 10.37
C LEU A 218 -8.53 -11.05 10.11
N ARG A 219 -9.16 -11.67 11.14
CA ARG A 219 -10.54 -12.19 11.05
C ARG A 219 -11.54 -11.08 10.76
N ALA A 220 -11.40 -9.93 11.40
CA ALA A 220 -12.29 -8.79 11.20
C ALA A 220 -12.23 -8.27 9.75
N ILE A 221 -11.04 -8.15 9.14
CA ILE A 221 -10.89 -7.79 7.72
C ILE A 221 -11.54 -8.85 6.82
N ARG A 222 -11.31 -10.14 7.08
CA ARG A 222 -11.99 -11.23 6.35
C ARG A 222 -13.51 -11.07 6.37
N ASP A 223 -14.07 -10.78 7.54
CA ASP A 223 -15.53 -10.72 7.75
C ASP A 223 -16.17 -9.55 6.97
N THR A 224 -15.38 -8.53 6.58
CA THR A 224 -15.83 -7.49 5.61
C THR A 224 -15.71 -7.93 4.14
N GLY A 225 -15.14 -9.09 3.85
CA GLY A 225 -14.77 -9.52 2.50
C GLY A 225 -13.45 -8.92 1.99
N GLY A 226 -12.67 -8.30 2.88
CA GLY A 226 -11.42 -7.61 2.57
C GLY A 226 -10.22 -8.53 2.31
N VAL A 227 -9.05 -7.91 2.14
CA VAL A 227 -7.78 -8.58 1.84
C VAL A 227 -6.65 -7.93 2.62
N VAL A 228 -5.67 -8.73 3.06
CA VAL A 228 -4.43 -8.24 3.68
C VAL A 228 -3.26 -8.56 2.77
N GLY A 229 -2.49 -7.54 2.39
CA GLY A 229 -1.25 -7.65 1.62
C GLY A 229 -0.04 -7.80 2.53
N ILE A 230 0.82 -8.76 2.20
CA ILE A 230 2.09 -8.98 2.91
C ILE A 230 3.12 -7.92 2.53
N ASN A 231 3.84 -7.40 3.53
CA ASN A 231 4.82 -6.33 3.43
C ASN A 231 6.25 -6.90 3.55
N VAL A 232 7.17 -6.52 2.66
CA VAL A 232 8.54 -7.03 2.65
C VAL A 232 9.48 -6.31 3.60
N PHE A 233 9.09 -5.18 4.20
CA PHE A 233 9.98 -4.44 5.08
C PHE A 233 10.51 -5.34 6.20
N HIS A 234 11.81 -5.49 6.27
CA HIS A 234 12.48 -6.47 7.13
C HIS A 234 12.07 -6.38 8.60
N GLY A 235 11.85 -5.16 9.13
CA GLY A 235 11.42 -4.92 10.50
C GLY A 235 9.99 -5.39 10.82
N PHE A 236 9.15 -5.64 9.81
CA PHE A 236 7.80 -6.21 9.96
C PHE A 236 7.78 -7.72 9.72
N VAL A 237 8.84 -8.27 9.13
CA VAL A 237 8.98 -9.71 8.91
C VAL A 237 9.45 -10.42 10.16
N HIS A 238 10.49 -9.92 10.85
CA HIS A 238 10.94 -10.51 12.11
C HIS A 238 11.81 -9.56 12.93
N LYS A 239 11.78 -9.70 14.28
CA LYS A 239 12.63 -8.90 15.19
C LYS A 239 14.11 -9.30 15.11
N GLU A 240 14.40 -10.58 14.84
CA GLU A 240 15.78 -11.06 14.68
C GLU A 240 16.25 -10.89 13.23
N PRO A 241 17.35 -10.13 12.96
CA PRO A 241 17.81 -9.86 11.59
C PRO A 241 18.03 -11.12 10.73
N ARG A 242 18.58 -12.20 11.30
CA ARG A 242 18.82 -13.48 10.57
C ARG A 242 17.54 -14.17 10.11
N LEU A 243 16.37 -13.77 10.60
CA LEU A 243 15.07 -14.31 10.25
C LEU A 243 14.27 -13.36 9.37
N GLN A 244 14.82 -12.23 9.00
CA GLN A 244 14.21 -11.26 8.07
C GLN A 244 14.41 -11.73 6.62
N THR A 245 13.72 -12.80 6.23
CA THR A 245 13.95 -13.51 4.97
C THR A 245 12.65 -13.74 4.19
N ALA A 246 12.77 -14.00 2.88
CA ALA A 246 11.64 -14.40 2.01
C ALA A 246 10.88 -15.62 2.57
N ARG A 247 11.61 -16.56 3.20
CA ARG A 247 11.00 -17.74 3.84
C ARG A 247 10.11 -17.33 5.02
N THR A 248 10.57 -16.42 5.86
CA THR A 248 9.79 -15.94 7.02
C THR A 248 8.57 -15.16 6.54
N LEU A 249 8.70 -14.35 5.48
CA LEU A 249 7.54 -13.67 4.89
C LEU A 249 6.51 -14.67 4.35
N ALA A 250 6.95 -15.77 3.74
CA ALA A 250 6.04 -16.84 3.33
C ALA A 250 5.30 -17.48 4.52
N LEU A 251 5.93 -17.57 5.70
CA LEU A 251 5.24 -18.01 6.93
C LEU A 251 4.16 -17.02 7.38
N HIS A 252 4.35 -15.70 7.20
CA HIS A 252 3.28 -14.73 7.45
C HIS A 252 2.08 -14.97 6.53
N ALA A 253 2.31 -15.17 5.24
CA ALA A 253 1.24 -15.47 4.29
C ALA A 253 0.51 -16.79 4.63
N ALA A 254 1.26 -17.84 5.03
CA ALA A 254 0.69 -19.11 5.46
C ALA A 254 -0.17 -18.96 6.74
N HIS A 255 0.31 -18.20 7.73
CA HIS A 255 -0.44 -17.90 8.94
C HIS A 255 -1.72 -17.11 8.64
N MET A 256 -1.65 -16.09 7.77
CA MET A 256 -2.85 -15.37 7.32
C MET A 256 -3.84 -16.31 6.66
N ALA A 257 -3.39 -17.20 5.76
CA ALA A 257 -4.25 -18.16 5.09
C ALA A 257 -4.92 -19.12 6.09
N GLU A 258 -4.23 -19.54 7.14
CA GLU A 258 -4.79 -20.35 8.23
C GLU A 258 -5.85 -19.59 9.04
N VAL A 259 -5.60 -18.31 9.36
CA VAL A 259 -6.47 -17.50 10.24
C VAL A 259 -7.68 -16.94 9.52
N MET A 260 -7.52 -16.47 8.28
CA MET A 260 -8.55 -15.72 7.55
C MET A 260 -8.97 -16.33 6.21
N GLY A 261 -8.37 -17.43 5.80
CA GLY A 261 -8.59 -18.03 4.48
C GLY A 261 -7.69 -17.43 3.41
N VAL A 262 -7.26 -18.29 2.46
CA VAL A 262 -6.33 -17.90 1.40
C VAL A 262 -6.91 -16.83 0.47
N GLU A 263 -8.23 -16.76 0.36
CA GLU A 263 -9.00 -15.79 -0.45
C GLU A 263 -8.89 -14.35 0.06
N HIS A 264 -8.30 -14.16 1.25
CA HIS A 264 -8.15 -12.86 1.92
C HIS A 264 -6.69 -12.43 2.06
N VAL A 265 -5.75 -13.19 1.49
CA VAL A 265 -4.30 -12.89 1.50
C VAL A 265 -3.87 -12.37 0.15
N GLY A 266 -3.01 -11.36 0.11
CA GLY A 266 -2.50 -10.79 -1.13
C GLY A 266 -1.08 -10.27 -1.01
N CYS A 267 -0.61 -9.61 -2.07
CA CYS A 267 0.69 -8.98 -2.14
C CYS A 267 0.53 -7.46 -2.00
N GLY A 268 1.30 -6.85 -1.09
CA GLY A 268 1.43 -5.41 -0.95
C GLY A 268 2.82 -5.15 -0.42
N PHE A 269 3.80 -5.25 -1.33
CA PHE A 269 5.19 -5.46 -0.95
C PHE A 269 5.84 -4.26 -0.29
N ASP A 270 5.50 -3.04 -0.72
CA ASP A 270 6.07 -1.83 -0.13
C ASP A 270 7.60 -1.78 -0.30
N PHE A 271 8.07 -2.05 -1.52
CA PHE A 271 9.49 -1.97 -1.84
C PHE A 271 9.97 -0.53 -1.81
N CYS A 272 11.01 -0.26 -1.00
CA CYS A 272 11.57 1.07 -0.77
C CYS A 272 13.10 1.13 -0.92
N GLU A 273 13.74 0.14 -1.57
CA GLU A 273 15.20 0.07 -1.74
C GLU A 273 15.79 1.31 -2.46
N PHE A 274 14.98 1.98 -3.30
CA PHE A 274 15.37 3.22 -3.98
C PHE A 274 15.48 4.42 -3.04
N MET A 275 14.99 4.32 -1.82
CA MET A 275 15.14 5.35 -0.78
C MET A 275 16.52 5.31 -0.10
N GLY A 276 17.36 4.31 -0.43
CA GLY A 276 18.72 4.16 0.06
C GLY A 276 18.89 3.11 1.16
N PRO A 277 20.12 2.97 1.69
CA PRO A 277 20.46 1.91 2.64
C PRO A 277 19.53 1.85 3.85
N GLY A 278 19.12 0.64 4.23
CA GLY A 278 18.23 0.37 5.36
C GLY A 278 16.73 0.36 5.00
N ASN A 279 16.42 0.57 3.70
CA ASN A 279 15.04 0.47 3.18
C ASN A 279 14.87 -0.74 2.26
N GLU A 280 15.83 -1.66 2.25
CA GLU A 280 15.73 -2.90 1.49
C GLU A 280 14.65 -3.81 2.10
N GLY A 281 14.02 -4.63 1.28
CA GLY A 281 13.16 -5.71 1.73
C GLY A 281 13.92 -6.79 2.49
N ALA A 282 13.21 -7.75 3.02
CA ALA A 282 13.79 -8.93 3.66
C ALA A 282 14.77 -9.67 2.73
N GLU A 283 15.73 -10.39 3.29
CA GLU A 283 16.71 -11.17 2.53
C GLU A 283 16.04 -12.10 1.51
N GLY A 284 16.46 -11.99 0.27
CA GLY A 284 15.85 -12.67 -0.88
C GLY A 284 14.62 -11.93 -1.47
N LEU A 285 14.26 -10.76 -0.94
CA LEU A 285 13.20 -9.87 -1.43
C LEU A 285 13.66 -8.42 -1.41
N GLU A 286 14.89 -8.14 -1.80
CA GLU A 286 15.52 -6.83 -1.72
C GLU A 286 14.89 -5.81 -2.69
N SER A 287 14.20 -6.28 -3.72
CA SER A 287 13.48 -5.46 -4.70
C SER A 287 12.41 -6.25 -5.43
N ALA A 288 11.57 -5.58 -6.18
CA ALA A 288 10.52 -6.20 -6.99
C ALA A 288 11.05 -7.31 -7.94
N ALA A 289 12.30 -7.25 -8.37
CA ALA A 289 12.91 -8.31 -9.21
C ALA A 289 12.99 -9.69 -8.54
N HIS A 290 12.89 -9.73 -7.22
CA HIS A 290 13.06 -10.94 -6.41
C HIS A 290 11.73 -11.56 -5.91
N ILE A 291 10.59 -11.00 -6.29
CA ILE A 291 9.26 -11.45 -5.83
C ILE A 291 9.05 -12.96 -5.96
N GLN A 292 9.61 -13.60 -7.01
CA GLN A 292 9.45 -15.03 -7.24
C GLN A 292 10.03 -15.91 -6.13
N ASN A 293 10.96 -15.40 -5.32
CA ASN A 293 11.48 -16.11 -4.15
C ASN A 293 10.41 -16.34 -3.09
N LEU A 294 9.47 -15.40 -2.92
CA LEU A 294 8.32 -15.60 -2.04
C LEU A 294 7.46 -16.79 -2.52
N PHE A 295 7.11 -16.82 -3.81
CA PHE A 295 6.26 -17.86 -4.38
C PHE A 295 6.94 -19.24 -4.38
N TYR A 296 8.27 -19.27 -4.50
CA TYR A 296 9.04 -20.50 -4.25
C TYR A 296 8.82 -21.01 -2.82
N TRP A 297 8.92 -20.14 -1.80
CA TRP A 297 8.73 -20.56 -0.42
C TRP A 297 7.27 -20.93 -0.10
N LEU A 298 6.28 -20.25 -0.68
CA LEU A 298 4.86 -20.63 -0.55
C LEU A 298 4.63 -22.05 -1.09
N GLU A 299 5.27 -22.40 -2.22
CA GLU A 299 5.24 -23.77 -2.76
C GLU A 299 5.90 -24.78 -1.83
N GLN A 300 7.07 -24.44 -1.25
CA GLN A 300 7.75 -25.31 -0.28
C GLN A 300 6.93 -25.51 1.01
N LEU A 301 6.05 -24.55 1.37
CA LEU A 301 5.09 -24.67 2.47
C LEU A 301 3.83 -25.46 2.10
N GLY A 302 3.74 -25.97 0.87
CA GLY A 302 2.65 -26.83 0.41
C GLY A 302 1.46 -26.11 -0.21
N MET A 303 1.54 -24.79 -0.43
CA MET A 303 0.46 -24.07 -1.12
C MET A 303 0.37 -24.52 -2.57
N SER A 304 -0.84 -24.86 -2.99
CA SER A 304 -1.15 -25.23 -4.36
C SER A 304 -0.92 -24.07 -5.33
N ARG A 305 -0.84 -24.38 -6.61
CA ARG A 305 -0.73 -23.34 -7.65
C ARG A 305 -1.93 -22.36 -7.59
N GLN A 306 -3.13 -22.87 -7.40
CA GLN A 306 -4.34 -22.06 -7.33
C GLN A 306 -4.31 -21.07 -6.14
N GLU A 307 -3.92 -21.54 -4.96
CA GLU A 307 -3.77 -20.66 -3.78
C GLU A 307 -2.72 -19.59 -4.01
N ARG A 308 -1.59 -19.93 -4.64
CA ARG A 308 -0.56 -18.95 -5.00
C ARG A 308 -1.03 -17.94 -6.05
N GLU A 309 -1.88 -18.31 -7.00
CA GLU A 309 -2.49 -17.39 -7.97
C GLU A 309 -3.49 -16.42 -7.31
N LEU A 310 -4.28 -16.89 -6.33
CA LEU A 310 -5.14 -16.06 -5.50
C LEU A 310 -4.32 -14.99 -4.76
N ILE A 311 -3.28 -15.40 -4.03
CA ILE A 311 -2.39 -14.49 -3.28
C ILE A 311 -1.67 -13.52 -4.24
N ALA A 312 -1.20 -14.02 -5.37
CA ALA A 312 -0.45 -13.23 -6.33
C ALA A 312 -1.24 -12.06 -6.91
N ARG A 313 -2.57 -12.21 -7.08
CA ARG A 313 -3.33 -11.24 -7.85
C ARG A 313 -4.83 -11.20 -7.53
N ASP A 314 -5.50 -12.35 -7.61
CA ASP A 314 -6.95 -12.39 -7.81
C ASP A 314 -7.72 -11.83 -6.62
N ASN A 315 -7.19 -12.00 -5.40
CA ASN A 315 -7.82 -11.53 -4.18
C ASN A 315 -7.95 -10.00 -4.13
N PHE A 316 -6.88 -9.27 -4.43
CA PHE A 316 -6.96 -7.80 -4.48
C PHE A 316 -7.80 -7.30 -5.65
N LEU A 317 -7.71 -7.92 -6.82
CA LEU A 317 -8.54 -7.51 -7.96
C LEU A 317 -10.03 -7.71 -7.68
N ARG A 318 -10.42 -8.71 -6.91
CA ARG A 318 -11.82 -8.91 -6.47
C ARG A 318 -12.37 -7.72 -5.68
N VAL A 319 -11.51 -7.02 -4.94
CA VAL A 319 -11.92 -5.87 -4.09
C VAL A 319 -11.81 -4.55 -4.83
N LEU A 320 -10.87 -4.44 -5.80
CA LEU A 320 -10.57 -3.19 -6.51
C LEU A 320 -11.25 -3.07 -7.88
N ALA A 321 -11.81 -4.17 -8.39
CA ALA A 321 -12.29 -4.26 -9.78
C ALA A 321 -13.88 -4.24 -9.90
#